data_b619ef4ef10fe1d44077f844a66a0a3c
#
_entry.id   b619ef4ef10fe1d44077f844a66a0a3c
#
_cell.length_a   1.000
_cell.length_b   1.000
_cell.length_c   1.000
_cell.angle_alpha   90.00
_cell.angle_beta   90.00
_cell.angle_gamma   90.00
#
_symmetry.space_group_name_H-M   'P 1'
#
loop_
_entity.id
_entity.type
_entity.pdbx_description
1 polymer ?
#
loop_
_entity_poly.entity_id
_entity_poly.type
_entity_poly.pdbx_seq_one_letter_code
_entity_poly.pdbx_strand_id
1 'polypeptide(L)'
;MNLKLAPSDFEVYIPLAEWIEGNIKEWLFAQRPLFKKISAPIDTVLNSLETVLNFIPFPLILIIFVFLAYRTNGIKFAIFSLISLIFIDLVDLWSESMTTLAMIFTAVLFCMLIGIPLGILASRSNTFEIILRPILDIMQTIPSFVYLIPVVMLFGVGLTPGVVATIIFALPPIIRLTNLGIRQVGKGFKEAGFSLGLTLSLIHI
;
A
#
# COMPACT_ATOMS: atom_id res chain seq x y z
N MET A 1 -7.38 0.94 43.00
CA MET A 1 -7.65 2.21 43.68
C MET A 1 -8.78 2.88 42.93
N ASN A 2 -10.03 2.58 43.37
CA ASN A 2 -11.25 3.02 42.69
C ASN A 2 -11.51 4.48 43.06
N LEU A 3 -11.23 5.41 42.18
CA LEU A 3 -11.71 6.79 42.29
C LEU A 3 -13.20 6.78 41.92
N LYS A 4 -14.09 6.69 42.90
CA LYS A 4 -15.48 7.07 42.77
C LYS A 4 -15.53 8.59 42.64
N LEU A 5 -15.61 9.11 41.44
CA LEU A 5 -16.05 10.48 41.20
C LEU A 5 -17.56 10.54 41.49
N ALA A 6 -18.01 11.59 42.16
CA ALA A 6 -19.38 11.79 42.58
C ALA A 6 -20.38 11.66 41.39
N PRO A 7 -21.56 11.11 41.58
CA PRO A 7 -22.55 10.99 40.51
C PRO A 7 -23.07 12.38 40.14
N SER A 8 -22.72 12.87 38.98
CA SER A 8 -23.52 13.90 38.32
C SER A 8 -24.73 13.20 37.72
N ASP A 9 -25.94 13.56 38.16
CA ASP A 9 -27.22 12.94 37.81
C ASP A 9 -27.65 13.07 36.35
N PHE A 10 -26.70 13.29 35.42
CA PHE A 10 -26.89 13.32 33.97
C PHE A 10 -25.74 12.63 33.23
N GLU A 11 -25.54 11.33 33.47
CA GLU A 11 -24.80 10.52 32.50
C GLU A 11 -25.72 10.14 31.34
N VAL A 12 -25.72 10.95 30.30
CA VAL A 12 -26.25 10.52 29.01
C VAL A 12 -25.30 9.44 28.46
N TYR A 13 -25.51 8.20 28.87
CA TYR A 13 -24.80 7.06 28.31
C TYR A 13 -25.36 6.78 26.91
N ILE A 14 -24.63 7.19 25.88
CA ILE A 14 -24.91 6.80 24.53
C ILE A 14 -24.12 5.50 24.26
N PRO A 15 -24.78 4.33 24.13
CA PRO A 15 -24.10 3.04 23.95
C PRO A 15 -23.59 2.89 22.51
N LEU A 16 -22.79 3.85 22.04
CA LEU A 16 -22.25 3.85 20.67
C LEU A 16 -21.40 2.61 20.40
N ALA A 17 -20.62 2.17 21.39
CA ALA A 17 -19.77 0.98 21.26
C ALA A 17 -20.63 -0.29 21.05
N GLU A 18 -21.67 -0.47 21.87
CA GLU A 18 -22.58 -1.63 21.77
C GLU A 18 -23.37 -1.63 20.47
N TRP A 19 -23.84 -0.46 20.05
CA TRP A 19 -24.56 -0.30 18.78
C TRP A 19 -23.67 -0.57 17.57
N ILE A 20 -22.42 -0.09 17.61
CA ILE A 20 -21.41 -0.35 16.58
C ILE A 20 -21.02 -1.84 16.57
N GLU A 21 -20.78 -2.44 17.74
CA GLU A 21 -20.44 -3.86 17.82
C GLU A 21 -21.56 -4.77 17.30
N GLY A 22 -22.83 -4.52 17.69
CA GLY A 22 -23.94 -5.36 17.27
C GLY A 22 -24.21 -5.27 15.77
N ASN A 23 -24.47 -4.07 15.26
CA ASN A 23 -24.96 -3.90 13.89
C ASN A 23 -23.85 -3.93 12.82
N ILE A 24 -22.70 -3.27 13.10
CA ILE A 24 -21.63 -3.16 12.11
C ILE A 24 -20.83 -4.46 12.03
N LYS A 25 -20.59 -5.12 13.15
CA LYS A 25 -19.82 -6.37 13.19
C LYS A 25 -20.53 -7.50 12.43
N GLU A 26 -21.83 -7.68 12.65
CA GLU A 26 -22.62 -8.69 11.93
C GLU A 26 -22.66 -8.40 10.43
N TRP A 27 -22.87 -7.14 10.04
CA TRP A 27 -22.86 -6.73 8.65
C TRP A 27 -21.49 -6.99 8.00
N LEU A 28 -20.37 -6.64 8.66
CA LEU A 28 -19.03 -6.91 8.17
C LEU A 28 -18.78 -8.41 7.96
N PHE A 29 -19.20 -9.24 8.91
CA PHE A 29 -19.05 -10.69 8.78
C PHE A 29 -19.90 -11.28 7.65
N ALA A 30 -21.10 -10.76 7.41
CA ALA A 30 -21.93 -11.16 6.29
C ALA A 30 -21.30 -10.84 4.93
N GLN A 31 -20.47 -9.80 4.84
CA GLN A 31 -19.77 -9.41 3.61
C GLN A 31 -18.47 -10.19 3.34
N ARG A 32 -17.95 -10.96 4.31
CA ARG A 32 -16.70 -11.73 4.16
C ARG A 32 -16.59 -12.55 2.87
N PRO A 33 -17.63 -13.28 2.42
CA PRO A 33 -17.53 -14.07 1.19
C PRO A 33 -17.26 -13.21 -0.05
N LEU A 34 -17.85 -12.01 -0.11
CA LEU A 34 -17.59 -11.05 -1.19
C LEU A 34 -16.17 -10.52 -1.16
N PHE A 35 -15.72 -10.07 0.02
CA PHE A 35 -14.37 -9.53 0.19
C PHE A 35 -13.29 -10.58 -0.03
N LYS A 36 -13.55 -11.85 0.32
CA LYS A 36 -12.65 -12.96 0.01
C LYS A 36 -12.52 -13.23 -1.49
N LYS A 37 -13.58 -13.02 -2.27
CA LYS A 37 -13.48 -13.08 -3.74
C LYS A 37 -12.68 -11.91 -4.31
N ILE A 38 -12.83 -10.71 -3.74
CA ILE A 38 -12.08 -9.53 -4.14
C ILE A 38 -10.59 -9.66 -3.80
N SER A 39 -10.24 -10.31 -2.69
CA SER A 39 -8.85 -10.54 -2.31
C SER A 39 -8.16 -11.67 -3.08
N ALA A 40 -8.92 -12.55 -3.74
CA ALA A 40 -8.35 -13.70 -4.43
C ALA A 40 -7.19 -13.37 -5.40
N PRO A 41 -7.25 -12.30 -6.22
CA PRO A 41 -6.11 -11.89 -7.03
C PRO A 41 -4.89 -11.47 -6.20
N ILE A 42 -5.12 -10.79 -5.07
CA ILE A 42 -4.05 -10.38 -4.14
C ILE A 42 -3.40 -11.61 -3.53
N ASP A 43 -4.22 -12.56 -3.04
CA ASP A 43 -3.77 -13.84 -2.48
C ASP A 43 -2.94 -14.63 -3.49
N THR A 44 -3.38 -14.69 -4.74
CA THR A 44 -2.67 -15.41 -5.80
C THR A 44 -1.30 -14.80 -6.08
N VAL A 45 -1.22 -13.47 -6.22
CA VAL A 45 0.05 -12.77 -6.47
C VAL A 45 0.97 -12.90 -5.27
N LEU A 46 0.45 -12.69 -4.06
CA LEU A 46 1.21 -12.81 -2.82
C LEU A 46 1.84 -14.19 -2.66
N ASN A 47 1.03 -15.25 -2.75
CA ASN A 47 1.50 -16.62 -2.60
C ASN A 47 2.50 -17.02 -3.70
N SER A 48 2.29 -16.53 -4.93
CA SER A 48 3.23 -16.77 -6.03
C SER A 48 4.58 -16.09 -5.78
N LEU A 49 4.58 -14.83 -5.36
CA LEU A 49 5.80 -14.09 -5.04
C LEU A 49 6.51 -14.69 -3.83
N GLU A 50 5.78 -15.04 -2.78
CA GLU A 50 6.33 -15.69 -1.58
C GLU A 50 6.99 -17.03 -1.93
N THR A 51 6.33 -17.85 -2.73
CA THR A 51 6.89 -19.13 -3.20
C THR A 51 8.17 -18.92 -4.01
N VAL A 52 8.16 -17.97 -4.94
CA VAL A 52 9.33 -17.66 -5.79
C VAL A 52 10.49 -17.15 -4.93
N LEU A 53 10.24 -16.21 -4.02
CA LEU A 53 11.29 -15.61 -3.18
C LEU A 53 11.89 -16.63 -2.22
N ASN A 54 11.06 -17.49 -1.60
CA ASN A 54 11.56 -18.56 -0.71
C ASN A 54 12.25 -19.70 -1.47
N PHE A 55 11.97 -19.88 -2.77
CA PHE A 55 12.66 -20.85 -3.60
C PHE A 55 14.09 -20.43 -3.98
N ILE A 56 14.36 -19.12 -4.00
CA ILE A 56 15.68 -18.60 -4.36
C ILE A 56 16.67 -18.85 -3.21
N PRO A 57 17.80 -19.53 -3.45
CA PRO A 57 18.80 -19.78 -2.41
C PRO A 57 19.36 -18.49 -1.82
N PHE A 58 19.51 -18.41 -0.50
CA PHE A 58 20.10 -17.28 0.22
C PHE A 58 21.36 -16.71 -0.42
N PRO A 59 22.39 -17.55 -0.79
CA PRO A 59 23.62 -17.01 -1.37
C PRO A 59 23.40 -16.24 -2.68
N LEU A 60 22.40 -16.63 -3.48
CA LEU A 60 22.11 -15.95 -4.73
C LEU A 60 21.53 -14.55 -4.49
N ILE A 61 20.57 -14.43 -3.56
CA ILE A 61 20.01 -13.14 -3.18
C ILE A 61 21.09 -12.23 -2.58
N LEU A 62 21.93 -12.77 -1.71
CA LEU A 62 23.04 -12.07 -1.09
C LEU A 62 23.98 -11.48 -2.15
N ILE A 63 24.41 -12.29 -3.14
CA ILE A 63 25.28 -11.84 -4.22
C ILE A 63 24.62 -10.71 -5.03
N ILE A 64 23.34 -10.86 -5.39
CA ILE A 64 22.61 -9.85 -6.17
C ILE A 64 22.54 -8.52 -5.40
N PHE A 65 22.13 -8.55 -4.13
CA PHE A 65 21.98 -7.32 -3.35
C PHE A 65 23.33 -6.65 -3.05
N VAL A 66 24.35 -7.41 -2.70
CA VAL A 66 25.70 -6.86 -2.47
C VAL A 66 26.30 -6.29 -3.75
N PHE A 67 26.09 -6.94 -4.89
CA PHE A 67 26.53 -6.42 -6.19
C PHE A 67 25.80 -5.12 -6.56
N LEU A 68 24.49 -5.06 -6.39
CA LEU A 68 23.71 -3.84 -6.62
C LEU A 68 24.14 -2.71 -5.68
N ALA A 69 24.35 -3.01 -4.41
CA ALA A 69 24.85 -2.06 -3.41
C ALA A 69 26.22 -1.51 -3.79
N TYR A 70 27.12 -2.37 -4.27
CA TYR A 70 28.43 -1.96 -4.78
C TYR A 70 28.32 -1.03 -5.99
N ARG A 71 27.48 -1.39 -6.96
CA ARG A 71 27.30 -0.61 -8.20
C ARG A 71 26.68 0.77 -7.98
N THR A 72 25.80 0.91 -6.98
CA THR A 72 25.08 2.16 -6.72
C THR A 72 25.82 3.10 -5.78
N ASN A 73 26.35 2.58 -4.69
CA ASN A 73 26.93 3.38 -3.59
C ASN A 73 28.35 2.99 -3.18
N GLY A 74 29.00 2.07 -3.92
CA GLY A 74 30.38 1.67 -3.70
C GLY A 74 30.59 0.67 -2.58
N ILE A 75 31.89 0.42 -2.28
CA ILE A 75 32.32 -0.71 -1.43
C ILE A 75 31.82 -0.63 0.02
N LYS A 76 31.75 0.56 0.60
CA LYS A 76 31.29 0.73 2.00
C LYS A 76 29.84 0.28 2.17
N PHE A 77 28.99 0.62 1.22
CA PHE A 77 27.58 0.23 1.22
C PHE A 77 27.41 -1.26 0.92
N ALA A 78 28.24 -1.83 0.05
CA ALA A 78 28.26 -3.27 -0.21
C ALA A 78 28.63 -4.08 1.05
N ILE A 79 29.65 -3.65 1.81
CA ILE A 79 30.03 -4.30 3.07
C ILE A 79 28.91 -4.19 4.09
N PHE A 80 28.28 -3.02 4.23
CA PHE A 80 27.14 -2.84 5.12
C PHE A 80 25.98 -3.77 4.74
N SER A 81 25.62 -3.85 3.45
CA SER A 81 24.57 -4.74 2.94
C SER A 81 24.89 -6.22 3.19
N LEU A 82 26.15 -6.62 2.98
CA LEU A 82 26.63 -7.97 3.25
C LEU A 82 26.43 -8.35 4.72
N ILE A 83 26.91 -7.50 5.62
CA ILE A 83 26.79 -7.75 7.07
C ILE A 83 25.32 -7.81 7.49
N SER A 84 24.49 -6.89 6.99
CA SER A 84 23.06 -6.82 7.34
C SER A 84 22.29 -8.07 6.88
N LEU A 85 22.56 -8.56 5.65
CA LEU A 85 21.87 -9.75 5.12
C LEU A 85 22.33 -11.01 5.85
N ILE A 86 23.63 -11.15 6.16
CA ILE A 86 24.14 -12.27 6.95
C ILE A 86 23.53 -12.21 8.36
N PHE A 87 23.38 -11.05 8.95
CA PHE A 87 22.77 -10.90 10.28
C PHE A 87 21.31 -11.38 10.28
N ILE A 88 20.51 -11.05 9.25
CA ILE A 88 19.12 -11.51 9.10
C ILE A 88 19.06 -13.06 9.07
N ASP A 89 19.97 -13.69 8.34
CA ASP A 89 20.05 -15.14 8.24
C ASP A 89 20.49 -15.77 9.57
N LEU A 90 21.48 -15.18 10.25
CA LEU A 90 21.96 -15.67 11.55
C LEU A 90 20.93 -15.60 12.68
N VAL A 91 19.95 -14.70 12.61
CA VAL A 91 18.86 -14.61 13.58
C VAL A 91 17.62 -15.41 13.14
N ASP A 92 17.76 -16.24 12.10
CA ASP A 92 16.70 -17.11 11.56
C ASP A 92 15.43 -16.37 11.10
N LEU A 93 15.60 -15.14 10.58
CA LEU A 93 14.51 -14.30 10.07
C LEU A 93 14.50 -14.20 8.54
N TRP A 94 15.18 -15.13 7.85
CA TRP A 94 15.26 -15.08 6.40
C TRP A 94 13.91 -15.32 5.73
N SER A 95 13.17 -16.35 6.14
CA SER A 95 11.86 -16.68 5.58
C SER A 95 10.84 -15.55 5.78
N GLU A 96 10.81 -14.96 6.99
CA GLU A 96 9.94 -13.83 7.32
C GLU A 96 10.28 -12.57 6.51
N SER A 97 11.57 -12.38 6.21
CA SER A 97 12.03 -11.30 5.36
C SER A 97 11.56 -11.50 3.91
N MET A 98 11.59 -12.71 3.38
CA MET A 98 11.08 -13.03 2.04
C MET A 98 9.56 -12.87 1.96
N THR A 99 8.83 -13.33 2.97
CA THR A 99 7.38 -13.11 3.09
C THR A 99 7.05 -11.62 3.14
N THR A 100 7.78 -10.83 3.93
CA THR A 100 7.60 -9.37 3.99
C THR A 100 7.88 -8.72 2.63
N LEU A 101 8.92 -9.15 1.94
CA LEU A 101 9.27 -8.65 0.60
C LEU A 101 8.18 -8.99 -0.42
N ALA A 102 7.61 -10.21 -0.35
CA ALA A 102 6.47 -10.62 -1.19
C ALA A 102 5.24 -9.73 -0.93
N MET A 103 4.94 -9.42 0.33
CA MET A 103 3.86 -8.51 0.72
C MET A 103 4.07 -7.10 0.12
N ILE A 104 5.29 -6.56 0.24
CA ILE A 104 5.63 -5.24 -0.30
C ILE A 104 5.50 -5.22 -1.82
N PHE A 105 6.07 -6.19 -2.54
CA PHE A 105 5.95 -6.26 -3.99
C PHE A 105 4.50 -6.41 -4.46
N THR A 106 3.70 -7.22 -3.76
CA THR A 106 2.27 -7.34 -4.03
C THR A 106 1.57 -6.00 -3.84
N ALA A 107 1.81 -5.32 -2.71
CA ALA A 107 1.19 -4.02 -2.44
C ALA A 107 1.59 -2.97 -3.49
N VAL A 108 2.88 -2.89 -3.85
CA VAL A 108 3.39 -1.97 -4.89
C VAL A 108 2.73 -2.24 -6.23
N LEU A 109 2.62 -3.52 -6.65
CA LEU A 109 1.99 -3.89 -7.90
C LEU A 109 0.54 -3.41 -7.97
N PHE A 110 -0.27 -3.69 -6.94
CA PHE A 110 -1.67 -3.24 -6.90
C PHE A 110 -1.79 -1.72 -6.79
N CYS A 111 -0.90 -1.07 -6.02
CA CYS A 111 -0.84 0.39 -5.97
C CYS A 111 -0.52 1.02 -7.33
N MET A 112 0.37 0.41 -8.12
CA MET A 112 0.66 0.89 -9.47
C MET A 112 -0.53 0.65 -10.41
N LEU A 113 -1.14 -0.54 -10.38
CA LEU A 113 -2.28 -0.90 -11.22
C LEU A 113 -3.50 -0.01 -10.99
N ILE A 114 -3.73 0.42 -9.75
CA ILE A 114 -4.87 1.26 -9.37
C ILE A 114 -4.47 2.75 -9.37
N GLY A 115 -3.33 3.07 -8.77
CA GLY A 115 -2.93 4.44 -8.49
C GLY A 115 -2.50 5.22 -9.73
N ILE A 116 -1.77 4.58 -10.66
CA ILE A 116 -1.36 5.26 -11.90
C ILE A 116 -2.57 5.63 -12.76
N PRO A 117 -3.52 4.73 -13.08
CA PRO A 117 -4.72 5.11 -13.83
C PRO A 117 -5.55 6.20 -13.14
N LEU A 118 -5.75 6.11 -11.83
CA LEU A 118 -6.47 7.15 -11.08
C LEU A 118 -5.72 8.48 -11.07
N GLY A 119 -4.39 8.47 -10.97
CA GLY A 119 -3.56 9.67 -11.10
C GLY A 119 -3.64 10.32 -12.48
N ILE A 120 -3.66 9.51 -13.55
CA ILE A 120 -3.87 9.98 -14.92
C ILE A 120 -5.27 10.61 -15.07
N LEU A 121 -6.31 9.98 -14.55
CA LEU A 121 -7.67 10.53 -14.56
C LEU A 121 -7.74 11.87 -13.81
N ALA A 122 -7.11 11.94 -12.64
CA ALA A 122 -7.04 13.16 -11.84
C ALA A 122 -6.27 14.28 -12.55
N SER A 123 -5.23 13.95 -13.33
CA SER A 123 -4.48 14.94 -14.10
C SER A 123 -5.29 15.55 -15.26
N ARG A 124 -6.25 14.77 -15.81
CA ARG A 124 -7.08 15.18 -16.94
C ARG A 124 -8.38 15.90 -16.54
N SER A 125 -8.84 15.73 -15.30
CA SER A 125 -10.11 16.29 -14.83
C SER A 125 -9.95 16.96 -13.47
N ASN A 126 -10.11 18.30 -13.44
CA ASN A 126 -10.08 19.06 -12.20
C ASN A 126 -11.23 18.69 -11.26
N THR A 127 -12.41 18.39 -11.81
CA THR A 127 -13.56 17.96 -11.00
C THR A 127 -13.28 16.62 -10.31
N PHE A 128 -12.69 15.67 -11.06
CA PHE A 128 -12.31 14.38 -10.48
C PHE A 128 -11.24 14.54 -9.39
N GLU A 129 -10.24 15.39 -9.61
CA GLU A 129 -9.21 15.69 -8.61
C GLU A 129 -9.80 16.29 -7.33
N ILE A 130 -10.73 17.26 -7.44
CA ILE A 130 -11.38 17.90 -6.29
C ILE A 130 -12.15 16.89 -5.46
N ILE A 131 -12.87 15.95 -6.10
CA ILE A 131 -13.62 14.90 -5.42
C ILE A 131 -12.68 13.86 -4.77
N LEU A 132 -11.60 13.51 -5.47
CA LEU A 132 -10.66 12.49 -5.01
C LEU A 132 -9.79 12.96 -3.84
N ARG A 133 -9.41 14.24 -3.82
CA ARG A 133 -8.50 14.83 -2.84
C ARG A 133 -8.91 14.56 -1.38
N PRO A 134 -10.15 14.84 -0.92
CA PRO A 134 -10.55 14.59 0.47
C PRO A 134 -10.53 13.10 0.82
N ILE A 135 -10.80 12.21 -0.13
CA ILE A 135 -10.72 10.75 0.09
C ILE A 135 -9.26 10.35 0.36
N LEU A 136 -8.32 10.84 -0.46
CA LEU A 136 -6.89 10.58 -0.28
C LEU A 136 -6.36 11.20 1.03
N ASP A 137 -6.90 12.36 1.44
CA ASP A 137 -6.55 13.01 2.71
C ASP A 137 -6.98 12.14 3.90
N ILE A 138 -8.21 11.64 3.89
CA ILE A 138 -8.74 10.73 4.92
C ILE A 138 -7.86 9.46 5.00
N MET A 139 -7.52 8.86 3.87
CA MET A 139 -6.69 7.65 3.83
C MET A 139 -5.30 7.85 4.44
N GLN A 140 -4.75 9.06 4.44
CA GLN A 140 -3.43 9.37 5.01
C GLN A 140 -3.47 9.94 6.43
N THR A 141 -4.56 10.59 6.82
CA THR A 141 -4.69 11.20 8.17
C THR A 141 -5.08 10.18 9.22
N ILE A 142 -5.82 9.14 8.85
CA ILE A 142 -6.18 8.06 9.76
C ILE A 142 -4.96 7.15 9.95
N PRO A 143 -4.51 6.90 11.18
CA PRO A 143 -3.43 5.95 11.45
C PRO A 143 -3.73 4.56 10.85
N SER A 144 -2.74 3.95 10.21
CA SER A 144 -2.91 2.69 9.46
C SER A 144 -3.51 1.53 10.27
N PHE A 145 -3.21 1.45 11.56
CA PHE A 145 -3.78 0.41 12.43
C PHE A 145 -5.28 0.58 12.70
N VAL A 146 -5.84 1.79 12.54
CA VAL A 146 -7.29 2.03 12.75
C VAL A 146 -8.11 1.34 11.65
N TYR A 147 -7.69 1.42 10.39
CA TYR A 147 -8.40 0.71 9.32
C TYR A 147 -7.95 -0.75 9.16
N LEU A 148 -6.86 -1.16 9.80
CA LEU A 148 -6.47 -2.57 9.83
C LEU A 148 -7.54 -3.44 10.52
N ILE A 149 -8.21 -2.93 11.57
CA ILE A 149 -9.26 -3.66 12.29
C ILE A 149 -10.41 -4.05 11.36
N PRO A 150 -11.12 -3.12 10.68
CA PRO A 150 -12.18 -3.49 9.73
C PRO A 150 -11.66 -4.33 8.56
N VAL A 151 -10.42 -4.11 8.09
CA VAL A 151 -9.82 -4.93 7.04
C VAL A 151 -9.66 -6.38 7.51
N VAL A 152 -9.14 -6.63 8.72
CA VAL A 152 -9.06 -8.00 9.28
C VAL A 152 -10.44 -8.60 9.50
N MET A 153 -11.43 -7.80 9.89
CA MET A 153 -12.81 -8.28 10.04
C MET A 153 -13.42 -8.74 8.71
N LEU A 154 -13.12 -8.06 7.60
CA LEU A 154 -13.62 -8.35 6.26
C LEU A 154 -12.85 -9.49 5.57
N PHE A 155 -11.53 -9.44 5.59
CA PHE A 155 -10.66 -10.37 4.85
C PHE A 155 -10.23 -11.59 5.66
N GLY A 156 -10.39 -11.55 6.98
CA GLY A 156 -9.95 -12.59 7.90
C GLY A 156 -8.54 -12.33 8.46
N VAL A 157 -8.00 -13.28 9.21
CA VAL A 157 -6.64 -13.23 9.76
C VAL A 157 -5.67 -13.82 8.74
N GLY A 158 -4.52 -13.18 8.53
CA GLY A 158 -3.48 -13.64 7.60
C GLY A 158 -2.63 -12.49 7.04
N LEU A 159 -1.86 -12.76 6.00
CA LEU A 159 -0.98 -11.78 5.35
C LEU A 159 -1.76 -10.79 4.46
N THR A 160 -2.83 -11.27 3.83
CA THR A 160 -3.66 -10.48 2.90
C THR A 160 -4.24 -9.22 3.50
N PRO A 161 -4.81 -9.21 4.74
CA PRO A 161 -5.22 -7.98 5.39
C PRO A 161 -4.10 -6.95 5.54
N GLY A 162 -2.88 -7.42 5.83
CA GLY A 162 -1.69 -6.56 5.89
C GLY A 162 -1.36 -5.92 4.55
N VAL A 163 -1.41 -6.70 3.46
CA VAL A 163 -1.22 -6.20 2.08
C VAL A 163 -2.30 -5.17 1.73
N VAL A 164 -3.57 -5.46 2.01
CA VAL A 164 -4.70 -4.54 1.74
C VAL A 164 -4.53 -3.24 2.52
N ALA A 165 -4.19 -3.30 3.81
CA ALA A 165 -3.93 -2.13 4.63
C ALA A 165 -2.75 -1.30 4.07
N THR A 166 -1.70 -1.97 3.61
CA THR A 166 -0.54 -1.32 2.97
C THR A 166 -0.94 -0.63 1.67
N ILE A 167 -1.79 -1.26 0.84
CA ILE A 167 -2.33 -0.66 -0.39
C ILE A 167 -3.12 0.62 -0.05
N ILE A 168 -4.02 0.57 0.94
CA ILE A 168 -4.82 1.73 1.36
C ILE A 168 -3.91 2.90 1.75
N PHE A 169 -2.85 2.64 2.51
CA PHE A 169 -1.90 3.66 2.95
C PHE A 169 -1.00 4.19 1.83
N ALA A 170 -0.54 3.31 0.93
CA ALA A 170 0.43 3.65 -0.12
C ALA A 170 -0.20 4.21 -1.40
N LEU A 171 -1.50 4.01 -1.62
CA LEU A 171 -2.21 4.45 -2.82
C LEU A 171 -2.23 5.98 -3.00
N PRO A 172 -2.52 6.81 -1.97
CA PRO A 172 -2.60 8.25 -2.13
C PRO A 172 -1.32 8.93 -2.65
N PRO A 173 -0.10 8.63 -2.15
CA PRO A 173 1.12 9.18 -2.71
C PRO A 173 1.29 8.87 -4.20
N ILE A 174 1.00 7.65 -4.64
CA ILE A 174 1.13 7.24 -6.04
C ILE A 174 0.18 8.03 -6.92
N ILE A 175 -1.09 8.17 -6.52
CA ILE A 175 -2.09 8.95 -7.26
C ILE A 175 -1.65 10.42 -7.36
N ARG A 176 -1.24 11.02 -6.23
CA ARG A 176 -0.84 12.44 -6.18
C ARG A 176 0.40 12.71 -7.00
N LEU A 177 1.44 11.89 -6.89
CA LEU A 177 2.67 12.06 -7.63
C LEU A 177 2.46 11.84 -9.13
N THR A 178 1.62 10.88 -9.53
CA THR A 178 1.26 10.68 -10.94
C THR A 178 0.51 11.90 -11.48
N ASN A 179 -0.50 12.40 -10.75
CA ASN A 179 -1.24 13.61 -11.13
C ASN A 179 -0.29 14.82 -11.27
N LEU A 180 0.55 15.05 -10.25
CA LEU A 180 1.50 16.16 -10.23
C LEU A 180 2.52 16.06 -11.36
N GLY A 181 3.12 14.87 -11.57
CA GLY A 181 4.10 14.66 -12.63
C GLY A 181 3.56 14.98 -14.01
N ILE A 182 2.33 14.54 -14.31
CA ILE A 182 1.67 14.86 -15.59
C ILE A 182 1.37 16.34 -15.73
N ARG A 183 0.89 17.00 -14.67
CA ARG A 183 0.57 18.44 -14.70
C ARG A 183 1.79 19.35 -14.77
N GLN A 184 2.95 18.89 -14.29
CA GLN A 184 4.20 19.64 -14.34
C GLN A 184 4.87 19.63 -15.71
N VAL A 185 4.44 18.77 -16.64
CA VAL A 185 4.96 18.79 -18.01
C VAL A 185 4.61 20.14 -18.67
N GLY A 186 5.64 20.89 -19.03
CA GLY A 186 5.50 22.23 -19.60
C GLY A 186 4.71 22.22 -20.90
N LYS A 187 3.81 23.21 -21.07
CA LYS A 187 2.99 23.35 -22.30
C LYS A 187 3.84 23.41 -23.55
N GLY A 188 5.04 24.03 -23.48
CA GLY A 188 5.97 24.13 -24.62
C GLY A 188 6.38 22.79 -25.22
N PHE A 189 6.52 21.73 -24.42
CA PHE A 189 6.82 20.40 -24.96
C PHE A 189 5.65 19.85 -25.81
N LYS A 190 4.41 20.08 -25.37
CA LYS A 190 3.22 19.68 -26.11
C LYS A 190 3.09 20.48 -27.42
N GLU A 191 3.27 21.79 -27.35
CA GLU A 191 3.22 22.69 -28.52
C GLU A 191 4.31 22.35 -29.53
N ALA A 192 5.54 22.08 -29.08
CA ALA A 192 6.62 21.60 -29.92
C ALA A 192 6.30 20.28 -30.61
N GLY A 193 5.70 19.32 -29.89
CA GLY A 193 5.25 18.04 -30.45
C GLY A 193 4.19 18.24 -31.54
N PHE A 194 3.18 19.07 -31.30
CA PHE A 194 2.15 19.39 -32.29
C PHE A 194 2.71 20.13 -33.52
N SER A 195 3.63 21.07 -33.33
CA SER A 195 4.26 21.80 -34.45
C SER A 195 5.13 20.89 -35.33
N LEU A 196 5.60 19.77 -34.81
CA LEU A 196 6.30 18.72 -35.55
C LEU A 196 5.35 17.67 -36.17
N GLY A 197 4.03 17.89 -36.10
CA GLY A 197 3.01 17.00 -36.67
C GLY A 197 2.75 15.72 -35.86
N LEU A 198 3.18 15.66 -34.59
CA LEU A 198 2.92 14.50 -33.74
C LEU A 198 1.44 14.44 -33.34
N THR A 199 0.87 13.23 -33.37
CA THR A 199 -0.49 13.00 -32.90
C THR A 199 -0.52 12.83 -31.36
N LEU A 200 -1.69 13.01 -30.75
CA LEU A 200 -1.88 12.82 -29.30
C LEU A 200 -1.44 11.45 -28.79
N SER A 201 -1.52 10.42 -29.65
CA SER A 201 -1.06 9.06 -29.31
C SER A 201 0.46 8.92 -29.29
N LEU A 202 1.19 9.80 -29.94
CA LEU A 202 2.65 9.84 -29.96
C LEU A 202 3.22 10.74 -28.87
N ILE A 203 2.43 11.69 -28.39
CA ILE A 203 2.75 12.55 -27.23
C ILE A 203 2.22 11.83 -25.99
N HIS A 204 2.97 10.87 -25.46
CA HIS A 204 2.62 10.10 -24.26
C HIS A 204 2.75 10.94 -22.97
N ILE A 205 1.91 11.94 -22.81
CA ILE A 205 1.91 12.81 -21.61
C ILE A 205 0.49 12.86 -21.03
#